data_a67cac8b839e4aeac8f2b085e84113a8
#
_entry.id   a67cac8b839e4aeac8f2b085e84113a8
#
_cell.length_a   1.000
_cell.length_b   1.000
_cell.length_c   1.000
_cell.angle_alpha   90.00
_cell.angle_beta   90.00
_cell.angle_gamma   90.00
#
_symmetry.space_group_name_H-M   'P 1'
#
loop_
_entity.id
_entity.type
_entity.pdbx_description
1 polymer ?
#
loop_
_entity_poly.entity_id
_entity_poly.type
_entity_poly.pdbx_seq_one_letter_code
_entity_poly.pdbx_strand_id
1 'polypeptide(L)'
;MSGRVYLAYGVTSIRNPTGDPYEMMELRESIGSGRRMGPRIFGTGNSVDGSRIYYAGVPTLGSPTEIPLEIKRAELLEYDLIKTYVRLSDGVQKEVIKSAHSIGIPVTSHELYPAVANGADGVEHVRGTSRRGYSTKVSELNRSYQDVIDLLAVSGMTLTPTIGIYGAYELVAVDDPTIFDDPRVTSFFPEAALGHYIPPELLPASRKLVENMASLPKRVVENGGVIIMGTDTPINPRGLSLISEMQALVDYGGMTPLDVMRASTSIAAEAMGYGAEIGSVKEGMIADLILLDENPLEDIRAVRSLRWVMKGGELLSVKELLH
;
A
#
# COMPACT_ATOMS: atom_id res chain seq x y z
N MET A 1 -10.79 5.65 16.19
CA MET A 1 -11.59 5.76 14.96
C MET A 1 -11.01 4.96 13.78
N SER A 2 -9.74 5.11 13.43
CA SER A 2 -9.16 4.51 12.20
C SER A 2 -9.17 2.97 12.12
N GLY A 3 -8.96 2.26 13.21
CA GLY A 3 -8.86 0.80 13.16
C GLY A 3 -10.17 0.10 12.77
N ARG A 4 -11.30 0.56 13.31
CA ARG A 4 -12.62 0.02 13.01
C ARG A 4 -13.02 0.22 11.55
N VAL A 5 -12.66 1.37 10.95
CA VAL A 5 -12.91 1.64 9.53
C VAL A 5 -12.23 0.59 8.65
N TYR A 6 -10.97 0.26 8.91
CA TYR A 6 -10.28 -0.78 8.13
C TYR A 6 -11.00 -2.13 8.20
N LEU A 7 -11.38 -2.57 9.40
CA LEU A 7 -12.13 -3.84 9.55
C LEU A 7 -13.47 -3.80 8.83
N ALA A 8 -14.21 -2.68 8.88
CA ALA A 8 -15.48 -2.55 8.18
C ALA A 8 -15.33 -2.65 6.65
N TYR A 9 -14.15 -2.39 6.11
CA TYR A 9 -13.82 -2.62 4.69
C TYR A 9 -13.07 -3.94 4.44
N GLY A 10 -13.03 -4.85 5.41
CA GLY A 10 -12.42 -6.17 5.26
C GLY A 10 -10.91 -6.20 5.38
N VAL A 11 -10.30 -5.12 5.83
CA VAL A 11 -8.84 -5.03 5.99
C VAL A 11 -8.44 -5.56 7.37
N THR A 12 -7.92 -6.78 7.42
CA THR A 12 -7.50 -7.46 8.65
C THR A 12 -6.05 -7.21 9.02
N SER A 13 -5.22 -6.83 8.04
CA SER A 13 -3.81 -6.48 8.22
C SER A 13 -3.44 -5.27 7.35
N ILE A 14 -2.56 -4.41 7.86
CA ILE A 14 -2.01 -3.27 7.12
C ILE A 14 -0.49 -3.24 7.24
N ARG A 15 0.16 -2.80 6.16
CA ARG A 15 1.56 -2.38 6.15
C ARG A 15 1.62 -0.85 6.16
N ASN A 16 2.28 -0.28 7.15
CA ASN A 16 2.48 1.17 7.22
C ASN A 16 3.98 1.50 7.05
N PRO A 17 4.40 1.98 5.86
CA PRO A 17 5.81 2.19 5.56
C PRO A 17 6.38 3.49 6.13
N THR A 18 5.57 4.35 6.76
CA THR A 18 6.05 5.55 7.44
C THR A 18 5.04 6.05 8.49
N GLY A 19 5.53 6.44 9.67
CA GLY A 19 4.72 6.97 10.76
C GLY A 19 5.58 7.40 11.93
N ASP A 20 4.96 8.01 12.96
CA ASP A 20 5.68 8.21 14.21
C ASP A 20 5.99 6.85 14.86
N PRO A 21 7.25 6.58 15.24
CA PRO A 21 7.64 5.27 15.76
C PRO A 21 6.90 4.87 17.04
N TYR A 22 6.65 5.82 17.93
CA TYR A 22 5.99 5.52 19.22
C TYR A 22 4.49 5.36 19.06
N GLU A 23 3.84 6.21 18.23
CA GLU A 23 2.42 6.04 17.89
C GLU A 23 2.18 4.69 17.20
N MET A 24 3.08 4.28 16.31
CA MET A 24 2.99 3.00 15.63
C MET A 24 3.07 1.82 16.60
N MET A 25 4.02 1.86 17.53
CA MET A 25 4.16 0.82 18.55
C MET A 25 2.96 0.78 19.48
N GLU A 26 2.50 1.95 19.97
CA GLU A 26 1.32 2.04 20.83
C GLU A 26 0.06 1.49 20.14
N LEU A 27 -0.14 1.80 18.87
CA LEU A 27 -1.26 1.26 18.09
C LEU A 27 -1.14 -0.26 17.93
N ARG A 28 0.03 -0.78 17.56
CA ARG A 28 0.28 -2.22 17.41
C ARG A 28 -0.01 -2.97 18.70
N GLU A 29 0.55 -2.51 19.82
CA GLU A 29 0.36 -3.12 21.13
C GLU A 29 -1.09 -3.04 21.62
N SER A 30 -1.75 -1.89 21.45
CA SER A 30 -3.12 -1.71 21.92
C SER A 30 -4.12 -2.54 21.12
N ILE A 31 -3.88 -2.74 19.82
CA ILE A 31 -4.68 -3.64 18.97
C ILE A 31 -4.33 -5.10 19.28
N GLY A 32 -3.05 -5.44 19.39
CA GLY A 32 -2.61 -6.80 19.71
C GLY A 32 -3.12 -7.31 21.06
N SER A 33 -3.25 -6.41 22.05
CA SER A 33 -3.81 -6.74 23.36
C SER A 33 -5.36 -6.67 23.44
N GLY A 34 -6.04 -6.38 22.33
CA GLY A 34 -7.51 -6.24 22.29
C GLY A 34 -8.06 -4.96 22.93
N ARG A 35 -7.22 -4.03 23.40
CA ARG A 35 -7.66 -2.76 23.96
C ARG A 35 -8.24 -1.81 22.91
N ARG A 36 -7.80 -1.93 21.67
CA ARG A 36 -8.35 -1.20 20.52
C ARG A 36 -8.73 -2.18 19.41
N MET A 37 -9.86 -1.94 18.78
CA MET A 37 -10.28 -2.67 17.59
C MET A 37 -9.52 -2.13 16.36
N GLY A 38 -8.98 -3.02 15.53
CA GLY A 38 -8.27 -2.63 14.31
C GLY A 38 -7.57 -3.81 13.64
N PRO A 39 -6.99 -3.56 12.44
CA PRO A 39 -6.20 -4.55 11.71
C PRO A 39 -4.88 -4.85 12.44
N ARG A 40 -4.25 -5.98 12.13
CA ARG A 40 -2.86 -6.25 12.48
C ARG A 40 -1.97 -5.21 11.81
N ILE A 41 -1.02 -4.65 12.54
CA ILE A 41 -0.16 -3.60 12.02
C ILE A 41 1.26 -4.13 11.83
N PHE A 42 1.72 -4.06 10.59
CA PHE A 42 3.11 -4.21 10.20
C PHE A 42 3.63 -2.82 9.84
N GLY A 43 4.67 -2.35 10.52
CA GLY A 43 5.05 -0.97 10.36
C GLY A 43 6.52 -0.69 10.57
N THR A 44 6.90 0.49 10.13
CA THR A 44 8.16 1.12 10.46
C THR A 44 7.91 2.35 11.31
N GLY A 45 8.97 2.99 11.76
CA GLY A 45 8.89 4.37 12.23
C GLY A 45 8.86 5.34 11.05
N ASN A 46 9.48 6.48 11.21
CA ASN A 46 9.61 7.45 10.13
C ASN A 46 10.40 6.85 8.95
N SER A 47 10.04 7.23 7.74
CA SER A 47 10.90 6.98 6.58
C SER A 47 12.25 7.70 6.77
N VAL A 48 13.33 7.07 6.35
CA VAL A 48 14.67 7.67 6.44
C VAL A 48 14.99 8.49 5.19
N ASP A 49 15.47 9.73 5.36
CA ASP A 49 15.76 10.65 4.27
C ASP A 49 17.15 11.32 4.46
N GLY A 50 17.58 12.09 3.47
CA GLY A 50 18.83 12.86 3.55
C GLY A 50 18.70 14.16 4.34
N SER A 51 19.79 14.91 4.44
CA SER A 51 19.87 16.17 5.21
C SER A 51 18.86 17.25 4.79
N ARG A 52 18.30 17.15 3.60
CA ARG A 52 17.21 18.01 3.10
C ARG A 52 15.92 17.19 3.09
N ILE A 53 15.33 16.98 4.26
CA ILE A 53 14.11 16.18 4.42
C ILE A 53 12.97 16.68 3.52
N TYR A 54 12.16 15.75 3.04
CA TYR A 54 10.95 16.07 2.29
C TYR A 54 9.78 16.37 3.25
N TYR A 55 9.58 15.52 4.25
CA TYR A 55 8.54 15.69 5.28
C TYR A 55 9.16 16.10 6.62
N ALA A 56 8.48 17.02 7.33
CA ALA A 56 8.87 17.39 8.69
C ALA A 56 8.81 16.18 9.63
N GLY A 57 9.76 16.11 10.58
CA GLY A 57 9.81 15.03 11.58
C GLY A 57 10.48 13.72 11.11
N VAL A 58 10.87 13.62 9.85
CA VAL A 58 11.60 12.46 9.32
C VAL A 58 13.06 12.52 9.82
N PRO A 59 13.63 11.41 10.35
CA PRO A 59 15.05 11.37 10.69
C PRO A 59 15.91 11.55 9.45
N THR A 60 16.93 12.37 9.60
CA THR A 60 17.90 12.61 8.54
C THR A 60 19.10 11.67 8.72
N LEU A 61 19.46 10.96 7.66
CA LEU A 61 20.72 10.24 7.57
C LEU A 61 21.67 11.01 6.65
N GLY A 62 22.26 12.06 7.19
CA GLY A 62 23.23 12.89 6.47
C GLY A 62 24.59 12.21 6.30
N SER A 63 24.87 11.21 7.13
CA SER A 63 26.14 10.50 7.21
C SER A 63 25.93 9.02 7.48
N PRO A 64 26.78 8.13 6.94
CA PRO A 64 26.77 6.70 7.29
C PRO A 64 26.93 6.41 8.80
N THR A 65 27.50 7.32 9.57
CA THR A 65 27.68 7.15 11.02
C THR A 65 26.37 7.22 11.83
N GLU A 66 25.30 7.75 11.25
CA GLU A 66 23.97 7.83 11.87
C GLU A 66 23.15 6.53 11.65
N ILE A 67 23.51 5.74 10.64
CA ILE A 67 22.79 4.51 10.27
C ILE A 67 22.69 3.51 11.43
N PRO A 68 23.78 3.20 12.19
CA PRO A 68 23.70 2.25 13.29
C PRO A 68 22.69 2.62 14.37
N LEU A 69 22.46 3.90 14.61
CA LEU A 69 21.46 4.37 15.58
C LEU A 69 20.04 4.09 15.09
N GLU A 70 19.76 4.33 13.80
CA GLU A 70 18.46 4.09 13.24
C GLU A 70 18.16 2.58 13.11
N ILE A 71 19.14 1.78 12.74
CA ILE A 71 19.02 0.31 12.73
C ILE A 71 18.80 -0.22 14.15
N LYS A 72 19.50 0.32 15.15
CA LYS A 72 19.27 -0.07 16.56
C LYS A 72 17.89 0.31 17.05
N ARG A 73 17.35 1.45 16.62
CA ARG A 73 15.95 1.84 16.89
C ARG A 73 14.99 0.86 16.25
N ALA A 74 15.21 0.52 14.98
CA ALA A 74 14.36 -0.43 14.26
C ALA A 74 14.33 -1.81 14.96
N GLU A 75 15.49 -2.29 15.44
CA GLU A 75 15.58 -3.52 16.20
C GLU A 75 14.85 -3.45 17.55
N LEU A 76 15.06 -2.37 18.31
CA LEU A 76 14.45 -2.21 19.65
C LEU A 76 12.93 -2.01 19.61
N LEU A 77 12.43 -1.36 18.56
CA LEU A 77 11.00 -1.12 18.36
C LEU A 77 10.36 -2.18 17.44
N GLU A 78 11.11 -3.22 17.08
CA GLU A 78 10.64 -4.35 16.28
C GLU A 78 9.94 -3.90 15.00
N TYR A 79 10.63 -3.08 14.17
CA TYR A 79 10.10 -2.66 12.88
C TYR A 79 9.99 -3.86 11.94
N ASP A 80 8.88 -3.93 11.20
CA ASP A 80 8.66 -4.95 10.18
C ASP A 80 9.31 -4.59 8.84
N LEU A 81 9.67 -3.33 8.63
CA LEU A 81 10.35 -2.83 7.43
C LEU A 81 11.03 -1.50 7.71
N ILE A 82 11.90 -1.07 6.79
CA ILE A 82 12.44 0.31 6.74
C ILE A 82 12.07 0.91 5.39
N LYS A 83 11.68 2.21 5.38
CA LYS A 83 11.45 2.95 4.15
C LYS A 83 12.54 3.98 3.90
N THR A 84 13.19 3.89 2.74
CA THR A 84 14.07 4.95 2.24
C THR A 84 13.30 5.96 1.42
N TYR A 85 13.66 7.25 1.57
CA TYR A 85 12.97 8.33 0.88
C TYR A 85 13.89 9.04 -0.13
N VAL A 86 13.37 10.05 -0.82
CA VAL A 86 13.90 10.57 -2.10
C VAL A 86 15.21 11.36 -2.00
N ARG A 87 15.63 11.78 -0.83
CA ARG A 87 16.80 12.67 -0.67
C ARG A 87 18.03 12.01 -0.05
N LEU A 88 17.97 10.71 0.19
CA LEU A 88 19.17 9.94 0.57
C LEU A 88 20.20 9.96 -0.55
N SER A 89 21.47 10.08 -0.20
CA SER A 89 22.53 9.80 -1.16
C SER A 89 22.60 8.30 -1.46
N ASP A 90 23.09 7.94 -2.65
CA ASP A 90 23.14 6.55 -3.11
C ASP A 90 23.95 5.65 -2.17
N GLY A 91 25.08 6.17 -1.68
CA GLY A 91 25.92 5.43 -0.72
C GLY A 91 25.25 5.21 0.64
N VAL A 92 24.51 6.20 1.15
CA VAL A 92 23.73 6.07 2.40
C VAL A 92 22.57 5.09 2.19
N GLN A 93 21.84 5.19 1.09
CA GLN A 93 20.75 4.26 0.79
C GLN A 93 21.25 2.81 0.73
N LYS A 94 22.36 2.58 0.02
CA LYS A 94 22.99 1.25 -0.05
C LYS A 94 23.34 0.69 1.33
N GLU A 95 23.92 1.51 2.19
CA GLU A 95 24.33 1.07 3.53
C GLU A 95 23.12 0.85 4.45
N VAL A 96 22.05 1.65 4.33
CA VAL A 96 20.78 1.41 5.03
C VAL A 96 20.20 0.05 4.64
N ILE A 97 20.09 -0.24 3.33
CA ILE A 97 19.56 -1.52 2.84
C ILE A 97 20.38 -2.69 3.40
N LYS A 98 21.71 -2.62 3.26
CA LYS A 98 22.63 -3.66 3.76
C LYS A 98 22.49 -3.87 5.28
N SER A 99 22.41 -2.77 6.04
CA SER A 99 22.34 -2.83 7.51
C SER A 99 20.97 -3.38 7.97
N ALA A 100 19.87 -2.99 7.32
CA ALA A 100 18.55 -3.53 7.59
C ALA A 100 18.50 -5.05 7.31
N HIS A 101 19.01 -5.48 6.17
CA HIS A 101 19.07 -6.90 5.82
C HIS A 101 19.93 -7.71 6.79
N SER A 102 20.99 -7.12 7.37
CA SER A 102 21.83 -7.83 8.37
C SER A 102 21.09 -8.22 9.65
N ILE A 103 19.96 -7.55 9.93
CA ILE A 103 19.05 -7.87 11.05
C ILE A 103 17.70 -8.45 10.59
N GLY A 104 17.60 -8.85 9.31
CA GLY A 104 16.42 -9.52 8.76
C GLY A 104 15.23 -8.60 8.44
N ILE A 105 15.42 -7.28 8.39
CA ILE A 105 14.36 -6.30 8.10
C ILE A 105 14.39 -5.93 6.61
N PRO A 106 13.26 -6.09 5.86
CA PRO A 106 13.16 -5.68 4.47
C PRO A 106 13.15 -4.15 4.33
N VAL A 107 13.54 -3.67 3.15
CA VAL A 107 13.59 -2.24 2.84
C VAL A 107 12.73 -1.93 1.62
N THR A 108 11.80 -0.99 1.78
CA THR A 108 11.09 -0.39 0.66
C THR A 108 11.63 1.00 0.33
N SER A 109 11.44 1.44 -0.91
CA SER A 109 11.92 2.74 -1.38
C SER A 109 10.82 3.53 -2.06
N HIS A 110 10.95 4.85 -2.05
CA HIS A 110 10.11 5.71 -2.88
C HIS A 110 10.62 5.79 -4.33
N GLU A 111 11.91 5.57 -4.54
CA GLU A 111 12.56 5.57 -5.86
C GLU A 111 12.92 4.15 -6.30
N LEU A 112 12.69 3.84 -7.57
CA LEU A 112 13.08 2.55 -8.15
C LEU A 112 14.60 2.43 -8.21
N TYR A 113 15.27 3.39 -8.85
CA TYR A 113 16.73 3.43 -8.97
C TYR A 113 17.32 4.55 -8.11
N PRO A 114 18.39 4.34 -7.36
CA PRO A 114 19.26 3.16 -7.36
C PRO A 114 18.83 2.04 -6.38
N ALA A 115 17.68 2.15 -5.72
CA ALA A 115 17.26 1.20 -4.70
C ALA A 115 17.24 -0.25 -5.20
N VAL A 116 16.74 -0.49 -6.41
CA VAL A 116 16.72 -1.81 -7.04
C VAL A 116 18.13 -2.39 -7.21
N ALA A 117 19.10 -1.58 -7.63
CA ALA A 117 20.49 -2.01 -7.79
C ALA A 117 21.21 -2.26 -6.44
N ASN A 118 20.67 -1.69 -5.36
CA ASN A 118 21.18 -1.87 -3.99
C ASN A 118 20.46 -3.01 -3.24
N GLY A 119 19.49 -3.68 -3.87
CA GLY A 119 18.79 -4.84 -3.32
C GLY A 119 17.60 -4.49 -2.43
N ALA A 120 16.95 -3.34 -2.59
CA ALA A 120 15.70 -3.05 -1.89
C ALA A 120 14.59 -4.03 -2.28
N ASP A 121 13.72 -4.38 -1.32
CA ASP A 121 12.69 -5.42 -1.45
C ASP A 121 11.38 -4.89 -2.04
N GLY A 122 11.17 -3.58 -1.97
CA GLY A 122 9.95 -2.97 -2.49
C GLY A 122 10.13 -1.54 -2.97
N VAL A 123 9.17 -1.09 -3.78
CA VAL A 123 9.04 0.31 -4.21
C VAL A 123 7.59 0.75 -4.13
N GLU A 124 7.40 1.95 -3.59
CA GLU A 124 6.09 2.56 -3.46
C GLU A 124 5.76 3.40 -4.70
N HIS A 125 4.47 3.38 -5.06
CA HIS A 125 3.82 4.19 -6.08
C HIS A 125 4.25 3.88 -7.52
N VAL A 126 3.28 3.85 -8.43
CA VAL A 126 3.56 3.81 -9.89
C VAL A 126 4.26 5.09 -10.36
N ARG A 127 3.94 6.20 -9.69
CA ARG A 127 4.55 7.52 -9.86
C ARG A 127 5.11 7.96 -8.50
N GLY A 128 5.51 9.15 -8.34
CA GLY A 128 5.95 9.73 -7.08
C GLY A 128 7.14 10.62 -7.28
N THR A 129 7.40 11.44 -6.29
CA THR A 129 8.53 12.36 -6.30
C THR A 129 9.83 11.59 -6.46
N SER A 130 10.65 12.02 -7.41
CA SER A 130 12.02 11.56 -7.57
C SER A 130 12.95 12.77 -7.61
N ARG A 131 14.08 12.64 -6.93
CA ARG A 131 15.15 13.64 -6.99
C ARG A 131 15.89 13.61 -8.34
N ARG A 132 15.84 12.48 -9.03
CA ARG A 132 16.61 12.21 -10.23
C ARG A 132 15.67 12.02 -11.41
N GLY A 133 15.85 12.79 -12.48
CA GLY A 133 15.03 12.66 -13.66
C GLY A 133 15.08 11.26 -14.30
N TYR A 134 16.18 10.53 -14.15
CA TYR A 134 16.33 9.16 -14.65
C TYR A 134 15.80 8.06 -13.72
N SER A 135 15.33 8.43 -12.53
CA SER A 135 14.81 7.48 -11.54
C SER A 135 13.30 7.36 -11.55
N THR A 136 12.63 8.04 -12.47
CA THR A 136 11.17 8.02 -12.57
C THR A 136 10.67 6.68 -13.13
N LYS A 137 9.62 6.14 -12.50
CA LYS A 137 8.94 4.92 -12.97
C LYS A 137 8.05 5.17 -14.19
N VAL A 138 7.61 6.41 -14.35
CA VAL A 138 6.74 6.84 -15.46
C VAL A 138 7.25 8.15 -16.07
N SER A 139 7.00 8.35 -17.35
CA SER A 139 7.23 9.61 -18.06
C SER A 139 6.21 10.68 -17.65
N GLU A 140 6.36 11.90 -18.17
CA GLU A 140 5.38 12.97 -17.98
C GLU A 140 3.99 12.62 -18.52
N LEU A 141 3.91 11.71 -19.51
CA LEU A 141 2.65 11.17 -20.02
C LEU A 141 2.14 9.97 -19.22
N ASN A 142 2.69 9.73 -18.03
CA ASN A 142 2.39 8.61 -17.15
C ASN A 142 2.56 7.23 -17.83
N ARG A 143 3.53 7.10 -18.73
CA ARG A 143 3.87 5.84 -19.38
C ARG A 143 5.13 5.25 -18.77
N SER A 144 5.09 3.96 -18.45
CA SER A 144 6.28 3.19 -18.07
C SER A 144 6.87 2.54 -19.31
N TYR A 145 8.19 2.57 -19.41
CA TYR A 145 8.95 1.91 -20.46
C TYR A 145 9.36 0.49 -20.04
N GLN A 146 9.86 -0.29 -20.98
CA GLN A 146 10.17 -1.71 -20.77
C GLN A 146 11.27 -1.91 -19.73
N ASP A 147 12.25 -1.02 -19.66
CA ASP A 147 13.33 -1.06 -18.65
C ASP A 147 12.81 -1.05 -17.21
N VAL A 148 11.77 -0.27 -16.92
CA VAL A 148 11.11 -0.25 -15.60
C VAL A 148 10.46 -1.61 -15.31
N ILE A 149 9.78 -2.18 -16.30
CA ILE A 149 9.15 -3.49 -16.18
C ILE A 149 10.20 -4.57 -15.92
N ASP A 150 11.27 -4.57 -16.72
CA ASP A 150 12.35 -5.55 -16.62
C ASP A 150 13.06 -5.46 -15.27
N LEU A 151 13.33 -4.23 -14.77
CA LEU A 151 13.94 -4.03 -13.46
C LEU A 151 13.07 -4.62 -12.35
N LEU A 152 11.76 -4.37 -12.36
CA LEU A 152 10.84 -4.91 -11.36
C LEU A 152 10.71 -6.44 -11.47
N ALA A 153 10.62 -6.97 -12.70
CA ALA A 153 10.46 -8.40 -12.92
C ALA A 153 11.71 -9.20 -12.53
N VAL A 154 12.91 -8.71 -12.91
CA VAL A 154 14.17 -9.43 -12.67
C VAL A 154 14.66 -9.30 -11.23
N SER A 155 14.41 -8.16 -10.58
CA SER A 155 14.89 -7.93 -9.19
C SER A 155 14.07 -8.66 -8.14
N GLY A 156 12.82 -9.04 -8.44
CA GLY A 156 11.87 -9.52 -7.44
C GLY A 156 11.35 -8.43 -6.49
N MET A 157 11.71 -7.16 -6.73
CA MET A 157 11.23 -6.02 -5.95
C MET A 157 9.72 -5.88 -6.13
N THR A 158 8.99 -5.78 -5.01
CA THR A 158 7.54 -5.56 -5.06
C THR A 158 7.20 -4.13 -5.46
N LEU A 159 6.14 -3.95 -6.24
CA LEU A 159 5.55 -2.64 -6.52
C LEU A 159 4.23 -2.48 -5.77
N THR A 160 4.08 -1.37 -5.02
CA THR A 160 2.80 -0.94 -4.41
C THR A 160 2.21 0.19 -5.27
N PRO A 161 1.18 -0.02 -6.10
CA PRO A 161 0.77 0.93 -7.13
C PRO A 161 0.26 2.27 -6.63
N THR A 162 -0.70 2.28 -5.72
CA THR A 162 -1.37 3.47 -5.16
C THR A 162 -1.90 4.45 -6.23
N ILE A 163 -2.52 3.94 -7.29
CA ILE A 163 -2.99 4.78 -8.40
C ILE A 163 -4.14 5.70 -8.00
N GLY A 164 -4.84 5.37 -6.92
CA GLY A 164 -5.93 6.17 -6.35
C GLY A 164 -5.53 7.61 -6.06
N ILE A 165 -4.32 7.84 -5.54
CA ILE A 165 -3.82 9.18 -5.22
C ILE A 165 -3.42 10.01 -6.43
N TYR A 166 -3.44 9.44 -7.63
CA TYR A 166 -3.10 10.08 -8.90
C TYR A 166 -4.32 10.23 -9.82
N GLY A 167 -5.54 10.26 -9.26
CA GLY A 167 -6.77 10.52 -9.97
C GLY A 167 -7.63 9.29 -10.26
N ALA A 168 -7.16 8.07 -9.94
CA ALA A 168 -7.97 6.88 -10.17
C ALA A 168 -9.16 6.78 -9.20
N TYR A 169 -9.03 7.28 -7.97
CA TYR A 169 -10.15 7.36 -7.01
C TYR A 169 -11.29 8.20 -7.56
N GLU A 170 -10.98 9.40 -8.06
CA GLU A 170 -11.94 10.33 -8.65
C GLU A 170 -12.57 9.76 -9.91
N LEU A 171 -11.79 9.06 -10.74
CA LEU A 171 -12.29 8.47 -11.97
C LEU A 171 -13.25 7.32 -11.69
N VAL A 172 -12.94 6.46 -10.70
CA VAL A 172 -13.86 5.42 -10.22
C VAL A 172 -15.16 6.05 -9.71
N ALA A 173 -15.07 7.12 -8.94
CA ALA A 173 -16.24 7.82 -8.42
C ALA A 173 -17.14 8.43 -9.52
N VAL A 174 -16.54 8.83 -10.64
CA VAL A 174 -17.28 9.32 -11.83
C VAL A 174 -17.95 8.18 -12.58
N ASP A 175 -17.23 7.07 -12.80
CA ASP A 175 -17.70 5.95 -13.63
C ASP A 175 -18.67 5.02 -12.87
N ASP A 176 -18.50 4.91 -11.56
CA ASP A 176 -19.33 4.10 -10.67
C ASP A 176 -19.70 4.89 -9.41
N PRO A 177 -20.61 5.86 -9.51
CA PRO A 177 -21.03 6.67 -8.36
C PRO A 177 -21.70 5.84 -7.26
N THR A 178 -22.11 4.59 -7.54
CA THR A 178 -22.71 3.70 -6.55
C THR A 178 -21.73 3.29 -5.45
N ILE A 179 -20.44 3.57 -5.61
CA ILE A 179 -19.42 3.39 -4.56
C ILE A 179 -19.74 4.22 -3.31
N PHE A 180 -20.50 5.31 -3.46
CA PHE A 180 -20.92 6.19 -2.36
C PHE A 180 -22.26 5.76 -1.72
N ASP A 181 -23.01 4.84 -2.32
CA ASP A 181 -24.27 4.30 -1.75
C ASP A 181 -24.00 3.33 -0.60
N ASP A 182 -22.75 2.96 -0.38
CA ASP A 182 -22.33 2.05 0.67
C ASP A 182 -22.58 2.68 2.06
N PRO A 183 -23.30 1.99 2.98
CA PRO A 183 -23.56 2.49 4.33
C PRO A 183 -22.30 2.83 5.15
N ARG A 184 -21.17 2.19 4.83
CA ARG A 184 -19.85 2.49 5.43
C ARG A 184 -19.41 3.91 5.13
N VAL A 185 -19.73 4.41 3.94
CA VAL A 185 -19.37 5.77 3.52
C VAL A 185 -20.05 6.78 4.43
N THR A 186 -21.38 6.72 4.55
CA THR A 186 -22.14 7.67 5.39
C THR A 186 -21.85 7.54 6.87
N SER A 187 -21.47 6.33 7.35
CA SER A 187 -21.15 6.11 8.77
C SER A 187 -19.78 6.64 9.17
N PHE A 188 -18.80 6.63 8.27
CA PHE A 188 -17.42 6.95 8.64
C PHE A 188 -16.90 8.27 8.09
N PHE A 189 -17.48 8.78 7.01
CA PHE A 189 -16.95 9.94 6.32
C PHE A 189 -17.99 11.06 6.21
N PRO A 190 -17.63 12.30 6.57
CA PRO A 190 -18.44 13.46 6.22
C PRO A 190 -18.42 13.66 4.70
N GLU A 191 -19.52 14.15 4.14
CA GLU A 191 -19.64 14.41 2.68
C GLU A 191 -18.45 15.20 2.10
N ALA A 192 -17.96 16.19 2.85
CA ALA A 192 -16.81 16.99 2.46
C ALA A 192 -15.50 16.18 2.32
N ALA A 193 -15.39 15.00 2.93
CA ALA A 193 -14.21 14.15 2.81
C ALA A 193 -14.25 13.23 1.57
N LEU A 194 -15.40 13.17 0.89
CA LEU A 194 -15.62 12.31 -0.28
C LEU A 194 -15.41 13.06 -1.60
N GLY A 195 -15.38 14.39 -1.55
CA GLY A 195 -15.47 15.25 -2.70
C GLY A 195 -14.17 15.45 -3.45
N HIS A 196 -13.95 14.65 -4.48
CA HIS A 196 -13.04 15.01 -5.56
C HIS A 196 -13.85 15.08 -6.85
N TYR A 197 -13.77 16.21 -7.53
CA TYR A 197 -14.49 16.48 -8.76
C TYR A 197 -13.50 16.61 -9.92
N ILE A 198 -13.74 15.85 -10.97
CA ILE A 198 -13.03 16.05 -12.23
C ILE A 198 -13.92 16.91 -13.13
N PRO A 199 -13.50 18.11 -13.54
CA PRO A 199 -14.23 18.90 -14.53
C PRO A 199 -14.50 18.08 -15.79
N PRO A 200 -15.72 18.10 -16.35
CA PRO A 200 -16.08 17.28 -17.52
C PRO A 200 -15.13 17.45 -18.71
N GLU A 201 -14.62 18.66 -18.92
CA GLU A 201 -13.67 18.99 -19.99
C GLU A 201 -12.30 18.33 -19.81
N LEU A 202 -11.90 18.01 -18.55
CA LEU A 202 -10.64 17.34 -18.24
C LEU A 202 -10.76 15.81 -18.16
N LEU A 203 -12.00 15.28 -18.11
CA LEU A 203 -12.25 13.86 -17.91
C LEU A 203 -11.56 12.94 -18.95
N PRO A 204 -11.56 13.25 -20.28
CA PRO A 204 -10.88 12.40 -21.25
C PRO A 204 -9.35 12.36 -21.04
N ALA A 205 -8.74 13.48 -20.69
CA ALA A 205 -7.31 13.55 -20.41
C ALA A 205 -6.94 12.84 -19.10
N SER A 206 -7.73 13.04 -18.04
CA SER A 206 -7.55 12.37 -16.76
C SER A 206 -7.68 10.85 -16.90
N ARG A 207 -8.68 10.37 -17.64
CA ARG A 207 -8.85 8.94 -17.95
C ARG A 207 -7.61 8.37 -18.62
N LYS A 208 -7.11 9.03 -19.65
CA LYS A 208 -5.92 8.56 -20.37
C LYS A 208 -4.68 8.51 -19.49
N LEU A 209 -4.51 9.47 -18.60
CA LEU A 209 -3.40 9.47 -17.64
C LEU A 209 -3.52 8.32 -16.63
N VAL A 210 -4.72 8.08 -16.10
CA VAL A 210 -4.99 6.96 -15.17
C VAL A 210 -4.77 5.62 -15.86
N GLU A 211 -5.31 5.40 -17.06
CA GLU A 211 -5.10 4.18 -17.85
C GLU A 211 -3.61 3.89 -18.10
N ASN A 212 -2.84 4.92 -18.45
CA ASN A 212 -1.41 4.76 -18.66
C ASN A 212 -0.69 4.29 -17.38
N MET A 213 -1.01 4.88 -16.22
CA MET A 213 -0.43 4.46 -14.93
C MET A 213 -0.92 3.08 -14.50
N ALA A 214 -2.22 2.85 -14.59
CA ALA A 214 -2.85 1.58 -14.18
C ALA A 214 -2.37 0.38 -15.00
N SER A 215 -1.89 0.60 -16.23
CA SER A 215 -1.32 -0.45 -17.08
C SER A 215 0.02 -1.00 -16.56
N LEU A 216 0.76 -0.26 -15.73
CA LEU A 216 2.07 -0.69 -15.23
C LEU A 216 1.98 -1.95 -14.35
N PRO A 217 1.10 -2.02 -13.32
CA PRO A 217 0.96 -3.21 -12.48
C PRO A 217 0.70 -4.50 -13.28
N LYS A 218 -0.21 -4.44 -14.26
CA LYS A 218 -0.49 -5.58 -15.14
C LYS A 218 0.76 -6.03 -15.89
N ARG A 219 1.46 -5.11 -16.54
CA ARG A 219 2.68 -5.41 -17.30
C ARG A 219 3.78 -5.99 -16.41
N VAL A 220 3.91 -5.52 -15.17
CA VAL A 220 4.84 -6.08 -14.18
C VAL A 220 4.50 -7.53 -13.89
N VAL A 221 3.23 -7.85 -13.61
CA VAL A 221 2.78 -9.22 -13.34
C VAL A 221 2.97 -10.13 -14.57
N GLU A 222 2.59 -9.67 -15.76
CA GLU A 222 2.74 -10.42 -17.01
C GLU A 222 4.21 -10.75 -17.34
N ASN A 223 5.17 -9.98 -16.83
CA ASN A 223 6.60 -10.21 -16.97
C ASN A 223 7.23 -10.94 -15.77
N GLY A 224 6.44 -11.47 -14.86
CA GLY A 224 6.89 -12.25 -13.71
C GLY A 224 7.28 -11.43 -12.47
N GLY A 225 7.03 -10.12 -12.48
CA GLY A 225 7.23 -9.26 -11.31
C GLY A 225 6.07 -9.36 -10.31
N VAL A 226 6.22 -8.71 -9.18
CA VAL A 226 5.33 -8.82 -8.02
C VAL A 226 4.70 -7.47 -7.70
N ILE A 227 3.39 -7.44 -7.54
CA ILE A 227 2.67 -6.29 -7.00
C ILE A 227 2.00 -6.65 -5.67
N ILE A 228 1.91 -5.67 -4.77
CA ILE A 228 1.12 -5.75 -3.54
C ILE A 228 0.18 -4.57 -3.47
N MET A 229 -1.00 -4.78 -2.88
CA MET A 229 -2.00 -3.73 -2.79
C MET A 229 -1.60 -2.64 -1.79
N GLY A 230 -1.87 -1.37 -2.12
CA GLY A 230 -1.68 -0.23 -1.23
C GLY A 230 -2.41 1.02 -1.72
N THR A 231 -2.66 1.97 -0.82
CA THR A 231 -3.55 3.12 -1.08
C THR A 231 -2.95 4.46 -0.69
N ASP A 232 -1.85 4.48 0.05
CA ASP A 232 -1.22 5.69 0.60
C ASP A 232 -2.22 6.59 1.39
N THR A 233 -3.07 5.95 2.20
CA THR A 233 -4.00 6.70 3.07
C THR A 233 -3.22 7.51 4.13
N PRO A 234 -3.68 8.71 4.51
CA PRO A 234 -5.07 9.20 4.42
C PRO A 234 -5.33 10.20 3.28
N ILE A 235 -4.59 10.20 2.19
CA ILE A 235 -4.84 11.11 1.05
C ILE A 235 -6.28 10.93 0.57
N ASN A 236 -6.72 9.67 0.38
CA ASN A 236 -8.10 9.29 0.11
C ASN A 236 -8.72 8.61 1.35
N PRO A 237 -10.06 8.50 1.44
CA PRO A 237 -10.76 7.90 2.58
C PRO A 237 -10.30 6.46 2.84
N ARG A 238 -9.94 6.15 4.10
CA ARG A 238 -9.47 4.82 4.50
C ARG A 238 -10.49 3.74 4.19
N GLY A 239 -10.05 2.60 3.70
CA GLY A 239 -10.91 1.48 3.32
C GLY A 239 -11.59 1.71 1.96
N LEU A 240 -12.31 2.81 1.77
CA LEU A 240 -12.92 3.15 0.49
C LEU A 240 -11.87 3.29 -0.62
N SER A 241 -10.70 3.87 -0.30
CA SER A 241 -9.57 3.96 -1.22
C SER A 241 -9.04 2.59 -1.67
N LEU A 242 -9.13 1.56 -0.81
CA LEU A 242 -8.77 0.19 -1.22
C LEU A 242 -9.77 -0.35 -2.25
N ILE A 243 -11.05 -0.19 -2.00
CA ILE A 243 -12.09 -0.62 -2.94
C ILE A 243 -11.90 0.05 -4.31
N SER A 244 -11.66 1.36 -4.31
CA SER A 244 -11.43 2.11 -5.56
C SER A 244 -10.12 1.71 -6.26
N GLU A 245 -9.05 1.43 -5.50
CA GLU A 245 -7.77 0.95 -6.05
C GLU A 245 -7.95 -0.41 -6.74
N MET A 246 -8.64 -1.36 -6.08
CA MET A 246 -8.93 -2.68 -6.64
C MET A 246 -9.75 -2.57 -7.94
N GLN A 247 -10.80 -1.76 -7.92
CA GLN A 247 -11.65 -1.51 -9.09
C GLN A 247 -10.86 -0.84 -10.22
N ALA A 248 -10.06 0.17 -9.92
CA ALA A 248 -9.26 0.88 -10.92
C ALA A 248 -8.19 0.00 -11.59
N LEU A 249 -7.56 -0.90 -10.85
CA LEU A 249 -6.59 -1.86 -11.41
C LEU A 249 -7.26 -2.85 -12.38
N VAL A 250 -8.52 -3.21 -12.15
CA VAL A 250 -9.30 -4.05 -13.09
C VAL A 250 -9.79 -3.21 -14.28
N ASP A 251 -10.53 -2.13 -14.01
CA ASP A 251 -11.25 -1.37 -15.05
C ASP A 251 -10.32 -0.59 -15.97
N TYR A 252 -9.28 0.04 -15.42
CA TYR A 252 -8.35 0.87 -16.20
C TYR A 252 -7.00 0.19 -16.44
N GLY A 253 -6.56 -0.67 -15.52
CA GLY A 253 -5.30 -1.42 -15.61
C GLY A 253 -5.40 -2.70 -16.42
N GLY A 254 -6.61 -3.27 -16.53
CA GLY A 254 -6.86 -4.54 -17.21
C GLY A 254 -6.28 -5.75 -16.49
N MET A 255 -6.07 -5.65 -15.17
CA MET A 255 -5.73 -6.80 -14.34
C MET A 255 -6.93 -7.71 -14.16
N THR A 256 -6.71 -9.00 -13.92
CA THR A 256 -7.81 -9.89 -13.56
C THR A 256 -8.24 -9.66 -12.10
N PRO A 257 -9.52 -9.84 -11.76
CA PRO A 257 -9.95 -9.82 -10.36
C PRO A 257 -9.15 -10.77 -9.46
N LEU A 258 -8.75 -11.94 -9.97
CA LEU A 258 -7.92 -12.91 -9.25
C LEU A 258 -6.54 -12.33 -8.90
N ASP A 259 -5.88 -11.65 -9.84
CA ASP A 259 -4.56 -11.04 -9.59
C ASP A 259 -4.66 -9.94 -8.53
N VAL A 260 -5.72 -9.12 -8.60
CA VAL A 260 -5.99 -8.05 -7.61
C VAL A 260 -6.28 -8.64 -6.23
N MET A 261 -7.10 -9.70 -6.14
CA MET A 261 -7.38 -10.39 -4.88
C MET A 261 -6.10 -11.01 -4.28
N ARG A 262 -5.28 -11.65 -5.09
CA ARG A 262 -3.99 -12.22 -4.64
C ARG A 262 -3.01 -11.15 -4.18
N ALA A 263 -2.91 -10.04 -4.89
CA ALA A 263 -2.08 -8.90 -4.51
C ALA A 263 -2.54 -8.26 -3.18
N SER A 264 -3.82 -8.42 -2.84
CA SER A 264 -4.41 -7.90 -1.59
C SER A 264 -4.34 -8.92 -0.43
N THR A 265 -3.93 -10.16 -0.68
CA THR A 265 -3.96 -11.24 0.30
C THR A 265 -2.65 -12.03 0.33
N SER A 266 -2.56 -13.16 -0.37
CA SER A 266 -1.43 -14.10 -0.28
C SER A 266 -0.10 -13.48 -0.71
N ILE A 267 -0.08 -12.75 -1.82
CA ILE A 267 1.15 -12.11 -2.33
C ILE A 267 1.62 -11.01 -1.38
N ALA A 268 0.70 -10.20 -0.83
CA ALA A 268 1.06 -9.17 0.16
C ALA A 268 1.63 -9.80 1.44
N ALA A 269 1.04 -10.89 1.92
CA ALA A 269 1.53 -11.62 3.08
C ALA A 269 2.91 -12.23 2.85
N GLU A 270 3.13 -12.86 1.69
CA GLU A 270 4.43 -13.41 1.28
C GLU A 270 5.51 -12.31 1.20
N ALA A 271 5.19 -11.17 0.60
CA ALA A 271 6.10 -10.04 0.46
C ALA A 271 6.52 -9.42 1.81
N MET A 272 5.68 -9.56 2.83
CA MET A 272 5.99 -9.14 4.21
C MET A 272 6.66 -10.23 5.04
N GLY A 273 6.88 -11.43 4.50
CA GLY A 273 7.45 -12.57 5.23
C GLY A 273 6.45 -13.37 6.08
N TYR A 274 5.15 -13.07 5.99
CA TYR A 274 4.08 -13.70 6.80
C TYR A 274 3.19 -14.66 6.00
N GLY A 275 3.59 -15.07 4.81
CA GLY A 275 2.80 -15.96 3.94
C GLY A 275 2.52 -17.35 4.52
N ALA A 276 3.27 -17.77 5.55
CA ALA A 276 3.00 -19.00 6.29
C ALA A 276 1.92 -18.84 7.38
N GLU A 277 1.58 -17.62 7.77
CA GLU A 277 0.69 -17.31 8.90
C GLU A 277 -0.64 -16.69 8.46
N ILE A 278 -0.63 -15.81 7.45
CA ILE A 278 -1.79 -15.06 6.97
C ILE A 278 -1.85 -15.04 5.43
N GLY A 279 -2.95 -14.49 4.88
CA GLY A 279 -3.10 -14.23 3.45
C GLY A 279 -3.70 -15.36 2.62
N SER A 280 -3.91 -16.54 3.22
CA SER A 280 -4.53 -17.70 2.54
C SER A 280 -5.47 -18.45 3.49
N VAL A 281 -6.46 -19.14 2.91
CA VAL A 281 -7.38 -20.00 3.64
C VAL A 281 -6.79 -21.41 3.65
N LYS A 282 -6.04 -21.74 4.70
CA LYS A 282 -5.41 -23.05 4.89
C LYS A 282 -5.44 -23.42 6.37
N GLU A 283 -5.48 -24.74 6.63
CA GLU A 283 -5.38 -25.27 7.99
C GLU A 283 -4.04 -24.85 8.63
N GLY A 284 -4.08 -24.43 9.89
CA GLY A 284 -2.92 -23.98 10.66
C GLY A 284 -2.60 -22.49 10.54
N MET A 285 -3.23 -21.76 9.60
CA MET A 285 -3.06 -20.32 9.49
C MET A 285 -3.97 -19.54 10.44
N ILE A 286 -3.62 -18.30 10.71
CA ILE A 286 -4.44 -17.38 11.49
C ILE A 286 -5.75 -17.11 10.73
N ALA A 287 -6.88 -17.25 11.44
CA ALA A 287 -8.20 -17.07 10.85
C ALA A 287 -8.53 -15.57 10.67
N ASP A 288 -7.94 -14.98 9.65
CA ASP A 288 -8.23 -13.64 9.13
C ASP A 288 -8.97 -13.83 7.80
N LEU A 289 -10.30 -13.65 7.80
CA LEU A 289 -11.18 -13.98 6.69
C LEU A 289 -12.19 -12.87 6.43
N ILE A 290 -12.66 -12.79 5.19
CA ILE A 290 -13.82 -11.98 4.81
C ILE A 290 -14.88 -12.88 4.19
N LEU A 291 -16.16 -12.60 4.48
CA LEU A 291 -17.30 -13.26 3.84
C LEU A 291 -18.06 -12.23 3.01
N LEU A 292 -18.15 -12.52 1.74
CA LEU A 292 -18.86 -11.71 0.73
C LEU A 292 -20.15 -12.42 0.33
N ASP A 293 -21.18 -11.65 0.00
CA ASP A 293 -22.44 -12.20 -0.53
C ASP A 293 -22.33 -12.50 -2.04
N GLU A 294 -21.36 -11.89 -2.74
CA GLU A 294 -21.14 -12.04 -4.18
C GLU A 294 -19.68 -12.47 -4.48
N ASN A 295 -19.45 -12.97 -5.69
CA ASN A 295 -18.15 -13.52 -6.09
C ASN A 295 -17.21 -12.43 -6.68
N PRO A 296 -16.16 -12.01 -5.96
CA PRO A 296 -15.24 -10.97 -6.43
C PRO A 296 -14.34 -11.42 -7.60
N LEU A 297 -14.33 -12.70 -7.93
CA LEU A 297 -13.57 -13.22 -9.09
C LEU A 297 -14.36 -13.05 -10.40
N GLU A 298 -15.68 -12.87 -10.33
CA GLU A 298 -16.55 -12.56 -11.46
C GLU A 298 -16.64 -11.05 -11.70
N ASP A 299 -16.80 -10.27 -10.62
CA ASP A 299 -16.77 -8.81 -10.63
C ASP A 299 -16.06 -8.31 -9.38
N ILE A 300 -15.00 -7.55 -9.54
CA ILE A 300 -14.22 -7.01 -8.42
C ILE A 300 -15.09 -6.10 -7.51
N ARG A 301 -16.17 -5.52 -8.02
CA ARG A 301 -17.11 -4.70 -7.23
C ARG A 301 -17.80 -5.49 -6.14
N ALA A 302 -17.85 -6.82 -6.26
CA ALA A 302 -18.40 -7.72 -5.25
C ALA A 302 -17.66 -7.66 -3.91
N VAL A 303 -16.44 -7.11 -3.84
CA VAL A 303 -15.75 -6.83 -2.56
C VAL A 303 -16.56 -5.86 -1.67
N ARG A 304 -17.50 -5.11 -2.25
CA ARG A 304 -18.44 -4.25 -1.50
C ARG A 304 -19.55 -5.03 -0.80
N SER A 305 -19.82 -6.25 -1.22
CA SER A 305 -20.84 -7.13 -0.61
C SER A 305 -20.38 -7.77 0.71
N LEU A 306 -19.37 -7.17 1.35
CA LEU A 306 -18.80 -7.65 2.59
C LEU A 306 -19.84 -7.68 3.71
N ARG A 307 -20.02 -8.85 4.30
CA ARG A 307 -20.99 -9.11 5.35
C ARG A 307 -20.35 -9.34 6.70
N TRP A 308 -19.26 -10.10 6.71
CA TRP A 308 -18.54 -10.47 7.93
C TRP A 308 -17.03 -10.36 7.72
N VAL A 309 -16.34 -9.97 8.78
CA VAL A 309 -14.90 -9.98 8.90
C VAL A 309 -14.52 -10.85 10.09
N MET A 310 -13.60 -11.76 9.88
CA MET A 310 -12.98 -12.52 10.96
C MET A 310 -11.54 -12.05 11.12
N LYS A 311 -11.15 -11.72 12.33
CA LYS A 311 -9.77 -11.33 12.66
C LYS A 311 -9.27 -12.15 13.84
N GLY A 312 -8.24 -12.97 13.63
CA GLY A 312 -7.69 -13.84 14.66
C GLY A 312 -8.72 -14.82 15.24
N GLY A 313 -9.71 -15.24 14.42
CA GLY A 313 -10.80 -16.12 14.84
C GLY A 313 -12.02 -15.40 15.42
N GLU A 314 -11.94 -14.11 15.72
CA GLU A 314 -13.09 -13.31 16.16
C GLU A 314 -13.92 -12.83 14.97
N LEU A 315 -15.21 -13.20 14.95
CA LEU A 315 -16.15 -12.85 13.87
C LEU A 315 -16.89 -11.56 14.19
N LEU A 316 -16.81 -10.59 13.30
CA LEU A 316 -17.42 -9.27 13.41
C LEU A 316 -18.36 -9.03 12.23
N SER A 317 -19.60 -8.62 12.46
CA SER A 317 -20.47 -8.19 11.37
C SER A 317 -20.12 -6.75 10.94
N VAL A 318 -20.21 -6.47 9.64
CA VAL A 318 -20.05 -5.10 9.14
C VAL A 318 -21.03 -4.16 9.83
N LYS A 319 -22.26 -4.61 10.08
CA LYS A 319 -23.29 -3.82 10.76
C LYS A 319 -22.86 -3.38 12.18
N GLU A 320 -22.21 -4.26 12.95
CA GLU A 320 -21.69 -3.92 14.27
C GLU A 320 -20.53 -2.94 14.20
N LEU A 321 -19.73 -3.04 13.13
CA LEU A 321 -18.60 -2.13 12.91
C LEU A 321 -19.04 -0.70 12.53
N LEU A 322 -20.27 -0.47 12.11
CA LEU A 322 -20.81 0.86 11.78
C LEU A 322 -21.19 1.68 13.02
N HIS A 323 -21.40 1.05 14.18
CA HIS A 323 -21.86 1.65 15.44
C HIS A 323 -20.78 1.60 16.52
#